data_717900a11f721a9e704ec56bcbdf428c
#
_entry.id   717900a11f721a9e704ec56bcbdf428c
#
_cell.length_a   1.000
_cell.length_b   1.000
_cell.length_c   1.000
_cell.angle_alpha   90.00
_cell.angle_beta   90.00
_cell.angle_gamma   90.00
#
_symmetry.space_group_name_H-M   'P 1'
#
loop_
_entity.id
_entity.type
_entity.pdbx_description
1 polymer ?
#
loop_
_entity_poly.entity_id
_entity_poly.type
_entity_poly.pdbx_seq_one_letter_code
_entity_poly.pdbx_strand_id
1 'polypeptide(L)'
;MTEADLIATGSDPDQARQIFQAIQNVASNVTKNVTNRFVQNDPYNRPRLVNLLEENSNIPLIAFEEDDFYENFPGIWTPVDMFQQSFGRLFADYQRNWLNNRLKAFANSEGEPVNFLTDGEFLMRYGEPPWNFVNSILEAASLDFRINQPLKYEDRPYEPILTDQVRGTQVKFADLSSGEKILMSFALCFYYAEDRRQLVDYPKILLFDEIDAPLHPSMTQSLLRTIQEILINQHNIKVILTTHSPSTVALAPGSSLYAMY
;
A
#
# COMPACT_ATOMS: atom_id res chain seq x y z
N MET A 1 -28.23 -21.37 8.53
CA MET A 1 -29.24 -22.46 8.23
C MET A 1 -28.76 -23.21 7.02
N THR A 2 -28.41 -24.45 7.17
CA THR A 2 -27.87 -25.32 6.13
C THR A 2 -28.98 -26.31 5.64
N GLU A 3 -28.73 -26.99 4.52
CA GLU A 3 -29.62 -28.07 4.05
C GLU A 3 -29.78 -29.15 5.13
N ALA A 4 -28.71 -29.44 5.87
CA ALA A 4 -28.74 -30.41 6.97
C ALA A 4 -29.64 -29.96 8.14
N ASP A 5 -29.69 -28.64 8.42
CA ASP A 5 -30.56 -28.10 9.48
C ASP A 5 -32.07 -28.28 9.11
N LEU A 6 -32.38 -28.09 7.84
CA LEU A 6 -33.77 -28.31 7.33
C LEU A 6 -34.19 -29.79 7.39
N ILE A 7 -33.26 -30.69 7.09
CA ILE A 7 -33.53 -32.15 7.22
C ILE A 7 -33.68 -32.51 8.69
N ALA A 8 -32.89 -31.96 9.59
CA ALA A 8 -32.97 -32.18 11.02
C ALA A 8 -34.29 -31.68 11.63
N THR A 9 -34.96 -30.71 11.02
CA THR A 9 -36.30 -30.24 11.41
C THR A 9 -37.45 -31.05 10.84
N GLY A 10 -37.16 -32.17 10.12
CA GLY A 10 -38.17 -33.12 9.63
C GLY A 10 -38.63 -32.88 8.18
N SER A 11 -37.92 -32.03 7.44
CA SER A 11 -38.18 -31.85 6.00
C SER A 11 -37.66 -33.02 5.19
N ASP A 12 -38.40 -33.42 4.16
CA ASP A 12 -37.91 -34.38 3.18
C ASP A 12 -36.65 -33.86 2.48
N PRO A 13 -35.64 -34.70 2.19
CA PRO A 13 -34.36 -34.24 1.61
C PRO A 13 -34.50 -33.43 0.32
N ASP A 14 -35.43 -33.80 -0.56
CA ASP A 14 -35.67 -33.08 -1.81
C ASP A 14 -36.35 -31.72 -1.56
N GLN A 15 -37.24 -31.63 -0.59
CA GLN A 15 -37.86 -30.38 -0.16
C GLN A 15 -36.83 -29.48 0.54
N ALA A 16 -35.99 -30.03 1.42
CA ALA A 16 -34.94 -29.29 2.10
C ALA A 16 -33.99 -28.65 1.10
N ARG A 17 -33.60 -29.38 0.04
CA ARG A 17 -32.75 -28.85 -1.04
C ARG A 17 -33.44 -27.74 -1.82
N GLN A 18 -34.71 -27.89 -2.18
CA GLN A 18 -35.46 -26.85 -2.88
C GLN A 18 -35.61 -25.56 -2.05
N ILE A 19 -35.95 -25.72 -0.76
CA ILE A 19 -36.04 -24.58 0.17
C ILE A 19 -34.69 -23.89 0.33
N PHE A 20 -33.62 -24.64 0.51
CA PHE A 20 -32.28 -24.09 0.64
C PHE A 20 -31.84 -23.32 -0.61
N GLN A 21 -32.06 -23.85 -1.81
CA GLN A 21 -31.84 -23.19 -3.07
C GLN A 21 -32.68 -21.91 -3.22
N ALA A 22 -33.94 -21.95 -2.82
CA ALA A 22 -34.80 -20.77 -2.85
C ALA A 22 -34.31 -19.69 -1.91
N ILE A 23 -33.87 -20.05 -0.70
CA ILE A 23 -33.25 -19.09 0.26
C ILE A 23 -32.00 -18.50 -0.30
N GLN A 24 -31.09 -19.30 -0.86
CA GLN A 24 -29.86 -18.79 -1.50
C GLN A 24 -30.15 -17.82 -2.66
N ASN A 25 -31.13 -18.14 -3.50
CA ASN A 25 -31.55 -17.27 -4.60
C ASN A 25 -32.12 -15.93 -4.10
N VAL A 26 -32.94 -15.97 -3.06
CA VAL A 26 -33.51 -14.76 -2.45
C VAL A 26 -32.40 -13.94 -1.81
N ALA A 27 -31.49 -14.56 -1.04
CA ALA A 27 -30.36 -13.91 -0.42
C ALA A 27 -29.46 -13.23 -1.46
N SER A 28 -29.09 -13.94 -2.53
CA SER A 28 -28.28 -13.39 -3.63
C SER A 28 -28.99 -12.22 -4.33
N ASN A 29 -30.30 -12.31 -4.56
CA ASN A 29 -31.07 -11.22 -5.16
C ASN A 29 -31.20 -10.00 -4.24
N VAL A 30 -31.35 -10.22 -2.93
CA VAL A 30 -31.36 -9.11 -1.95
C VAL A 30 -30.01 -8.44 -1.93
N THR A 31 -28.92 -9.18 -1.87
CA THR A 31 -27.56 -8.62 -1.91
C THR A 31 -27.33 -7.82 -3.19
N LYS A 32 -27.67 -8.36 -4.37
CA LYS A 32 -27.56 -7.65 -5.64
C LYS A 32 -28.39 -6.35 -5.66
N ASN A 33 -29.60 -6.36 -5.12
CA ASN A 33 -30.45 -5.19 -5.08
C ASN A 33 -29.93 -4.11 -4.09
N VAL A 34 -29.42 -4.54 -2.94
CA VAL A 34 -28.75 -3.65 -1.98
C VAL A 34 -27.51 -3.07 -2.60
N THR A 35 -26.68 -3.89 -3.23
CA THR A 35 -25.46 -3.48 -3.92
C THR A 35 -25.76 -2.46 -5.03
N ASN A 36 -26.76 -2.70 -5.86
CA ASN A 36 -27.13 -1.79 -6.95
C ASN A 36 -27.67 -0.43 -6.47
N ARG A 37 -28.25 -0.33 -5.29
CA ARG A 37 -28.71 0.94 -4.71
C ARG A 37 -27.55 1.80 -4.18
N PHE A 38 -26.43 1.23 -3.84
CA PHE A 38 -25.23 1.94 -3.39
C PHE A 38 -24.27 2.33 -4.51
N VAL A 39 -24.55 1.89 -5.76
CA VAL A 39 -23.59 1.86 -6.88
C VAL A 39 -23.25 3.23 -7.46
N GLN A 40 -24.10 4.25 -7.33
CA GLN A 40 -23.87 5.45 -8.17
C GLN A 40 -22.84 6.44 -7.67
N ASN A 41 -22.39 6.41 -6.40
CA ASN A 41 -21.34 7.29 -5.90
C ASN A 41 -20.74 6.81 -4.55
N ASP A 42 -20.52 5.50 -4.37
CA ASP A 42 -19.87 5.03 -3.16
C ASP A 42 -18.36 5.19 -3.28
N PRO A 43 -17.74 6.14 -2.54
CA PRO A 43 -16.30 6.37 -2.58
C PRO A 43 -15.48 5.14 -2.12
N TYR A 44 -16.10 4.24 -1.36
CA TYR A 44 -15.47 3.02 -0.85
C TYR A 44 -15.68 1.80 -1.73
N ASN A 45 -16.42 1.93 -2.86
CA ASN A 45 -16.71 0.82 -3.77
C ASN A 45 -17.16 -0.47 -3.07
N ARG A 46 -18.01 -0.33 -2.05
CA ARG A 46 -18.55 -1.46 -1.24
C ARG A 46 -19.21 -2.55 -2.08
N PRO A 47 -19.88 -2.25 -3.20
CA PRO A 47 -20.42 -3.30 -4.07
C PRO A 47 -19.36 -4.27 -4.57
N ARG A 48 -18.17 -3.79 -4.92
CA ARG A 48 -17.07 -4.66 -5.34
C ARG A 48 -16.54 -5.51 -4.19
N LEU A 49 -16.45 -4.94 -2.98
CA LEU A 49 -16.09 -5.70 -1.78
C LEU A 49 -17.04 -6.87 -1.57
N VAL A 50 -18.35 -6.60 -1.61
CA VAL A 50 -19.38 -7.64 -1.44
C VAL A 50 -19.23 -8.75 -2.47
N ASN A 51 -19.07 -8.38 -3.75
CA ASN A 51 -18.89 -9.37 -4.80
C ASN A 51 -17.62 -10.23 -4.57
N LEU A 52 -16.51 -9.60 -4.19
CA LEU A 52 -15.27 -10.33 -3.91
C LEU A 52 -15.40 -11.27 -2.70
N LEU A 53 -16.09 -10.85 -1.66
CA LEU A 53 -16.35 -11.70 -0.49
C LEU A 53 -17.20 -12.91 -0.86
N GLU A 54 -18.28 -12.72 -1.65
CA GLU A 54 -19.12 -13.81 -2.13
C GLU A 54 -18.38 -14.74 -3.10
N GLU A 55 -17.56 -14.21 -3.99
CA GLU A 55 -16.74 -14.99 -4.92
C GLU A 55 -15.67 -15.83 -4.20
N ASN A 56 -15.03 -15.27 -3.18
CA ASN A 56 -13.95 -15.94 -2.44
C ASN A 56 -14.50 -17.05 -1.53
N SER A 57 -15.65 -16.83 -0.89
CA SER A 57 -16.22 -17.75 0.10
C SER A 57 -17.20 -18.75 -0.50
N ASN A 58 -17.80 -18.47 -1.66
CA ASN A 58 -18.97 -19.14 -2.20
C ASN A 58 -20.19 -19.13 -1.25
N ILE A 59 -20.24 -18.20 -0.31
CA ILE A 59 -21.32 -18.00 0.65
C ILE A 59 -21.97 -16.64 0.34
N PRO A 60 -23.30 -16.53 0.29
CA PRO A 60 -23.96 -15.22 0.14
C PRO A 60 -23.70 -14.36 1.39
N LEU A 61 -23.44 -13.07 1.21
CA LEU A 61 -23.07 -12.14 2.30
C LEU A 61 -24.06 -12.16 3.48
N ILE A 62 -25.35 -12.39 3.21
CA ILE A 62 -26.38 -12.48 4.25
C ILE A 62 -26.18 -13.67 5.20
N ALA A 63 -25.39 -14.65 4.80
CA ALA A 63 -25.07 -15.84 5.58
C ALA A 63 -23.67 -15.78 6.21
N PHE A 64 -22.95 -14.67 6.05
CA PHE A 64 -21.63 -14.49 6.65
C PHE A 64 -21.75 -14.39 8.17
N GLU A 65 -20.88 -15.11 8.84
CA GLU A 65 -20.50 -14.86 10.22
C GLU A 65 -19.26 -13.94 10.28
N GLU A 66 -18.89 -13.51 11.46
CA GLU A 66 -17.76 -12.60 11.63
C GLU A 66 -16.45 -13.22 11.14
N ASP A 67 -16.24 -14.50 11.42
CA ASP A 67 -15.06 -15.25 11.00
C ASP A 67 -14.98 -15.37 9.48
N ASP A 68 -16.11 -15.66 8.80
CA ASP A 68 -16.18 -15.74 7.33
C ASP A 68 -15.77 -14.41 6.69
N PHE A 69 -16.16 -13.28 7.30
CA PHE A 69 -15.77 -11.97 6.82
C PHE A 69 -14.27 -11.76 6.90
N TYR A 70 -13.65 -12.04 8.04
CA TYR A 70 -12.21 -11.82 8.23
C TYR A 70 -11.35 -12.79 7.42
N GLU A 71 -11.77 -14.04 7.27
CA GLU A 71 -11.05 -15.03 6.45
C GLU A 71 -11.05 -14.68 4.96
N ASN A 72 -12.17 -14.15 4.45
CA ASN A 72 -12.34 -13.87 3.03
C ASN A 72 -12.12 -12.39 2.66
N PHE A 73 -11.78 -11.54 3.63
CA PHE A 73 -11.57 -10.12 3.39
C PHE A 73 -10.38 -9.89 2.46
N PRO A 74 -10.57 -9.28 1.27
CA PRO A 74 -9.52 -9.18 0.26
C PRO A 74 -8.42 -8.17 0.62
N GLY A 75 -8.54 -7.45 1.72
CA GLY A 75 -7.64 -6.37 2.13
C GLY A 75 -7.75 -5.12 1.26
N ILE A 76 -7.84 -5.30 -0.06
CA ILE A 76 -8.02 -4.22 -1.03
C ILE A 76 -9.04 -4.65 -2.07
N TRP A 77 -10.10 -3.87 -2.23
CA TRP A 77 -11.21 -4.16 -3.16
C TRP A 77 -11.50 -3.04 -4.17
N THR A 78 -10.84 -1.89 -4.01
CA THR A 78 -10.94 -0.80 -4.98
C THR A 78 -9.82 -0.92 -6.02
N PRO A 79 -10.03 -0.50 -7.27
CA PRO A 79 -8.93 -0.27 -8.18
C PRO A 79 -8.12 0.90 -7.65
N VAL A 80 -7.14 0.58 -6.81
CA VAL A 80 -6.25 1.56 -6.19
C VAL A 80 -5.03 1.69 -7.08
N ASP A 81 -4.54 2.90 -7.22
CA ASP A 81 -3.26 3.15 -7.85
C ASP A 81 -2.17 2.30 -7.19
N MET A 82 -1.24 1.78 -8.00
CA MET A 82 -0.19 0.88 -7.52
C MET A 82 0.64 1.51 -6.38
N PHE A 83 0.87 2.81 -6.43
CA PHE A 83 1.60 3.53 -5.37
C PHE A 83 0.79 3.62 -4.09
N GLN A 84 -0.49 3.97 -4.19
CA GLN A 84 -1.40 4.02 -3.04
C GLN A 84 -1.47 2.67 -2.35
N GLN A 85 -1.59 1.59 -3.12
CA GLN A 85 -1.61 0.22 -2.60
C GLN A 85 -0.30 -0.14 -1.89
N SER A 86 0.83 0.14 -2.53
CA SER A 86 2.15 -0.20 -2.01
C SER A 86 2.47 0.59 -0.73
N PHE A 87 2.24 1.91 -0.72
CA PHE A 87 2.42 2.72 0.47
C PHE A 87 1.43 2.36 1.57
N GLY A 88 0.16 2.08 1.22
CA GLY A 88 -0.85 1.65 2.19
C GLY A 88 -0.43 0.41 2.94
N ARG A 89 -0.01 -0.62 2.23
CA ARG A 89 0.46 -1.87 2.81
C ARG A 89 1.70 -1.66 3.67
N LEU A 90 2.68 -0.95 3.14
CA LEU A 90 3.95 -0.71 3.80
C LEU A 90 3.78 0.03 5.13
N PHE A 91 3.01 1.11 5.14
CA PHE A 91 2.79 1.94 6.32
C PHE A 91 1.94 1.20 7.36
N ALA A 92 0.91 0.47 6.91
CA ALA A 92 0.08 -0.35 7.78
C ALA A 92 0.90 -1.48 8.45
N ASP A 93 1.79 -2.13 7.71
CA ASP A 93 2.63 -3.21 8.26
C ASP A 93 3.61 -2.67 9.32
N TYR A 94 4.23 -1.52 9.07
CA TYR A 94 5.10 -0.88 10.06
C TYR A 94 4.32 -0.50 11.33
N GLN A 95 3.17 0.15 11.16
CA GLN A 95 2.30 0.56 12.26
C GLN A 95 1.82 -0.63 13.09
N ARG A 96 1.42 -1.73 12.44
CA ARG A 96 1.00 -2.97 13.10
C ARG A 96 2.14 -3.56 13.92
N ASN A 97 3.34 -3.64 13.38
CA ASN A 97 4.51 -4.14 14.10
C ASN A 97 4.83 -3.27 15.31
N TRP A 98 4.73 -1.94 15.16
CA TRP A 98 4.93 -1.01 16.25
C TRP A 98 3.87 -1.18 17.36
N LEU A 99 2.59 -1.23 16.98
CA LEU A 99 1.49 -1.42 17.92
C LEU A 99 1.59 -2.76 18.67
N ASN A 100 1.87 -3.84 17.95
CA ASN A 100 2.08 -5.17 18.55
C ASN A 100 3.24 -5.17 19.56
N ASN A 101 4.33 -4.46 19.25
CA ASN A 101 5.44 -4.32 20.20
C ASN A 101 5.01 -3.56 21.46
N ARG A 102 4.20 -2.50 21.32
CA ARG A 102 3.65 -1.74 22.47
C ARG A 102 2.69 -2.58 23.32
N LEU A 103 1.84 -3.38 22.70
CA LEU A 103 0.96 -4.31 23.42
C LEU A 103 1.77 -5.36 24.19
N LYS A 104 2.84 -5.89 23.61
CA LYS A 104 3.75 -6.80 24.32
C LYS A 104 4.47 -6.14 25.50
N ALA A 105 4.93 -4.89 25.34
CA ALA A 105 5.53 -4.13 26.40
C ALA A 105 4.54 -3.88 27.55
N PHE A 106 3.29 -3.57 27.22
CA PHE A 106 2.22 -3.41 28.19
C PHE A 106 1.93 -4.74 28.92
N ALA A 107 1.74 -5.85 28.19
CA ALA A 107 1.50 -7.15 28.79
C ALA A 107 2.64 -7.55 29.75
N ASN A 108 3.90 -7.26 29.38
CA ASN A 108 5.05 -7.47 30.26
C ASN A 108 4.97 -6.63 31.55
N SER A 109 4.50 -5.38 31.47
CA SER A 109 4.29 -4.53 32.64
C SER A 109 3.17 -5.02 33.57
N GLU A 110 2.21 -5.77 33.05
CA GLU A 110 1.14 -6.43 33.82
C GLU A 110 1.57 -7.80 34.41
N GLY A 111 2.83 -8.19 34.19
CA GLY A 111 3.42 -9.42 34.75
C GLY A 111 3.37 -10.64 33.83
N GLU A 112 2.95 -10.48 32.59
CA GLU A 112 2.99 -11.54 31.58
C GLU A 112 4.41 -11.68 31.00
N PRO A 113 5.02 -12.87 30.97
CA PRO A 113 6.39 -13.06 30.47
C PRO A 113 6.46 -13.01 28.95
N VAL A 114 6.25 -11.84 28.38
CA VAL A 114 6.26 -11.63 26.92
C VAL A 114 7.48 -10.81 26.53
N ASN A 115 8.23 -11.28 25.53
CA ASN A 115 9.38 -10.55 25.00
C ASN A 115 8.90 -9.39 24.12
N PHE A 116 9.41 -8.20 24.39
CA PHE A 116 9.20 -6.99 23.59
C PHE A 116 10.54 -6.32 23.26
N LEU A 117 10.54 -5.44 22.27
CA LEU A 117 11.70 -4.66 21.89
C LEU A 117 11.65 -3.28 22.55
N THR A 118 12.77 -2.80 23.05
CA THR A 118 12.94 -1.39 23.42
C THR A 118 12.81 -0.50 22.16
N ASP A 119 12.62 0.79 22.31
CA ASP A 119 12.50 1.70 21.17
C ASP A 119 13.74 1.67 20.27
N GLY A 120 14.95 1.57 20.86
CA GLY A 120 16.19 1.45 20.12
C GLY A 120 16.29 0.12 19.35
N GLU A 121 15.92 -0.99 19.97
CA GLU A 121 15.91 -2.31 19.31
C GLU A 121 14.85 -2.37 18.20
N PHE A 122 13.69 -1.71 18.41
CA PHE A 122 12.65 -1.62 17.40
C PHE A 122 13.15 -0.86 16.18
N LEU A 123 13.79 0.31 16.38
CA LEU A 123 14.39 1.09 15.30
C LEU A 123 15.53 0.33 14.60
N MET A 124 16.36 -0.40 15.35
CA MET A 124 17.42 -1.23 14.74
C MET A 124 16.83 -2.35 13.88
N ARG A 125 15.67 -2.92 14.25
CA ARG A 125 15.05 -4.05 13.55
C ARG A 125 14.19 -3.63 12.38
N TYR A 126 13.38 -2.56 12.54
CA TYR A 126 12.37 -2.14 11.58
C TYR A 126 12.73 -0.85 10.83
N GLY A 127 13.80 -0.16 11.23
CA GLY A 127 14.21 1.12 10.66
C GLY A 127 13.31 2.29 11.10
N GLU A 128 13.55 3.44 10.48
CA GLU A 128 12.70 4.62 10.66
C GLU A 128 11.30 4.42 10.05
N PRO A 129 10.29 5.15 10.54
CA PRO A 129 8.96 5.09 9.96
C PRO A 129 8.96 5.39 8.45
N PRO A 130 8.35 4.53 7.62
CA PRO A 130 8.41 4.63 6.17
C PRO A 130 7.83 5.94 5.61
N TRP A 131 6.85 6.53 6.26
CA TRP A 131 6.30 7.82 5.85
C TRP A 131 7.29 8.99 6.01
N ASN A 132 8.19 8.93 6.99
CA ASN A 132 9.25 9.93 7.14
C ASN A 132 10.21 9.86 5.96
N PHE A 133 10.62 8.66 5.60
CA PHE A 133 11.52 8.42 4.48
C PHE A 133 10.89 8.86 3.14
N VAL A 134 9.64 8.47 2.88
CA VAL A 134 8.94 8.89 1.65
C VAL A 134 8.82 10.41 1.59
N ASN A 135 8.43 11.05 2.69
CA ASN A 135 8.33 12.50 2.74
C ASN A 135 9.68 13.20 2.55
N SER A 136 10.79 12.63 3.05
CA SER A 136 12.14 13.20 2.80
C SER A 136 12.55 13.12 1.33
N ILE A 137 12.15 12.06 0.64
CA ILE A 137 12.38 11.96 -0.81
C ILE A 137 11.55 12.99 -1.58
N LEU A 138 10.26 13.16 -1.22
CA LEU A 138 9.41 14.18 -1.85
C LEU A 138 10.01 15.59 -1.67
N GLU A 139 10.52 15.89 -0.48
CA GLU A 139 11.20 17.15 -0.17
C GLU A 139 12.48 17.31 -0.97
N ALA A 140 13.35 16.31 -0.99
CA ALA A 140 14.60 16.33 -1.77
C ALA A 140 14.35 16.50 -3.28
N ALA A 141 13.25 15.88 -3.77
CA ALA A 141 12.79 16.03 -5.14
C ALA A 141 12.14 17.39 -5.43
N SER A 142 12.02 18.28 -4.44
CA SER A 142 11.30 19.55 -4.54
C SER A 142 9.84 19.39 -5.01
N LEU A 143 9.19 18.29 -4.57
CA LEU A 143 7.78 18.08 -4.77
C LEU A 143 7.01 18.59 -3.54
N ASP A 144 6.07 19.51 -3.80
CA ASP A 144 5.25 20.12 -2.75
C ASP A 144 4.13 19.18 -2.24
N PHE A 145 4.39 17.88 -2.22
CA PHE A 145 3.45 16.86 -1.73
C PHE A 145 3.91 16.27 -0.39
N ARG A 146 2.95 15.90 0.41
CA ARG A 146 3.19 15.15 1.64
C ARG A 146 2.21 13.99 1.76
N ILE A 147 2.75 12.81 2.09
CA ILE A 147 1.93 11.65 2.41
C ILE A 147 1.60 11.64 3.91
N ASN A 148 0.35 11.29 4.25
CA ASN A 148 -0.07 11.18 5.64
C ASN A 148 0.59 9.97 6.32
N GLN A 149 0.55 9.96 7.65
CA GLN A 149 0.99 8.81 8.45
C GLN A 149 -0.22 8.09 9.07
N PRO A 150 -0.13 6.78 9.36
CA PRO A 150 -1.14 6.08 10.13
C PRO A 150 -1.35 6.71 11.51
N LEU A 151 -2.56 6.67 12.04
CA LEU A 151 -2.87 7.15 13.38
C LEU A 151 -2.26 6.22 14.43
N LYS A 152 -1.60 6.81 15.43
CA LYS A 152 -0.65 6.12 16.32
C LYS A 152 -1.35 5.15 17.24
N TYR A 153 -2.36 4.88 17.54
CA TYR A 153 -3.03 3.93 18.45
C TYR A 153 -4.38 3.46 17.90
N GLU A 154 -4.57 3.61 16.59
CA GLU A 154 -5.79 3.15 15.94
C GLU A 154 -5.49 1.92 15.08
N ASP A 155 -6.31 0.90 15.21
CA ASP A 155 -6.34 -0.28 14.35
C ASP A 155 -7.41 -0.09 13.26
N ARG A 156 -7.30 1.02 12.54
CA ARG A 156 -8.15 1.30 11.38
C ARG A 156 -7.39 1.02 10.10
N PRO A 157 -8.08 0.62 9.03
CA PRO A 157 -7.47 0.55 7.71
C PRO A 157 -6.82 1.88 7.35
N TYR A 158 -5.53 1.85 7.08
CA TYR A 158 -4.79 3.03 6.68
C TYR A 158 -4.95 3.28 5.18
N GLU A 159 -5.32 4.49 4.83
CA GLU A 159 -5.37 4.96 3.45
C GLU A 159 -4.30 6.03 3.22
N PRO A 160 -3.35 5.80 2.28
CA PRO A 160 -2.38 6.82 1.89
C PRO A 160 -3.08 7.97 1.17
N ILE A 161 -2.90 9.17 1.71
CA ILE A 161 -3.44 10.41 1.15
C ILE A 161 -2.28 11.34 0.84
N LEU A 162 -2.21 11.79 -0.41
CA LEU A 162 -1.25 12.80 -0.82
C LEU A 162 -1.88 14.18 -0.65
N THR A 163 -1.18 15.09 -0.01
CA THR A 163 -1.62 16.48 0.19
C THR A 163 -0.64 17.43 -0.48
N ASP A 164 -1.14 18.28 -1.37
CA ASP A 164 -0.40 19.41 -1.92
C ASP A 164 -0.20 20.44 -0.80
N GLN A 165 1.05 20.70 -0.44
CA GLN A 165 1.39 21.58 0.67
C GLN A 165 1.19 23.06 0.34
N VAL A 166 1.18 23.43 -0.94
CA VAL A 166 0.98 24.82 -1.38
C VAL A 166 -0.53 25.15 -1.37
N ARG A 167 -1.35 24.21 -1.86
CA ARG A 167 -2.80 24.42 -2.01
C ARG A 167 -3.60 23.90 -0.83
N GLY A 168 -3.02 23.05 0.03
CA GLY A 168 -3.69 22.39 1.13
C GLY A 168 -4.77 21.39 0.68
N THR A 169 -4.74 20.93 -0.56
CA THR A 169 -5.73 20.02 -1.15
C THR A 169 -5.21 18.62 -1.27
N GLN A 170 -6.11 17.64 -1.15
CA GLN A 170 -5.78 16.25 -1.41
C GLN A 170 -5.64 16.01 -2.92
N VAL A 171 -4.63 15.23 -3.28
CA VAL A 171 -4.33 14.84 -4.66
C VAL A 171 -4.38 13.33 -4.76
N LYS A 172 -4.98 12.82 -5.83
CA LYS A 172 -4.98 11.38 -6.10
C LYS A 172 -3.65 10.97 -6.73
N PHE A 173 -3.11 9.82 -6.37
CA PHE A 173 -1.91 9.28 -7.00
C PHE A 173 -2.06 9.10 -8.52
N ALA A 174 -3.26 8.77 -8.97
CA ALA A 174 -3.57 8.65 -10.40
C ALA A 174 -3.38 9.96 -11.17
N ASP A 175 -3.60 11.11 -10.51
CA ASP A 175 -3.54 12.44 -11.12
C ASP A 175 -2.12 13.02 -11.16
N LEU A 176 -1.14 12.33 -10.58
CA LEU A 176 0.27 12.71 -10.65
C LEU A 176 0.77 12.68 -12.10
N SER A 177 1.60 13.64 -12.45
CA SER A 177 2.32 13.65 -13.73
C SER A 177 3.26 12.45 -13.86
N SER A 178 3.69 12.12 -15.08
CA SER A 178 4.63 11.02 -15.33
C SER A 178 5.92 11.18 -14.55
N GLY A 179 6.45 12.40 -14.44
CA GLY A 179 7.65 12.68 -13.69
C GLY A 179 7.48 12.50 -12.18
N GLU A 180 6.37 12.97 -11.61
CA GLU A 180 6.04 12.75 -10.20
C GLU A 180 5.89 11.27 -9.89
N LYS A 181 5.27 10.49 -10.79
CA LYS A 181 5.17 9.03 -10.66
C LYS A 181 6.54 8.34 -10.67
N ILE A 182 7.48 8.81 -11.48
CA ILE A 182 8.85 8.30 -11.48
C ILE A 182 9.51 8.55 -10.12
N LEU A 183 9.43 9.76 -9.58
CA LEU A 183 9.99 10.10 -8.27
C LEU A 183 9.32 9.30 -7.14
N MET A 184 8.01 9.06 -7.23
CA MET A 184 7.30 8.16 -6.29
C MET A 184 7.76 6.71 -6.41
N SER A 185 8.04 6.23 -7.62
CA SER A 185 8.61 4.90 -7.85
C SER A 185 9.98 4.76 -7.19
N PHE A 186 10.79 5.80 -7.27
CA PHE A 186 12.07 5.87 -6.54
C PHE A 186 11.88 5.72 -5.04
N ALA A 187 10.97 6.51 -4.46
CA ALA A 187 10.69 6.43 -3.04
C ALA A 187 10.30 5.02 -2.59
N LEU A 188 9.49 4.31 -3.38
CA LEU A 188 9.13 2.92 -3.13
C LEU A 188 10.31 1.96 -3.26
N CYS A 189 11.05 2.04 -4.36
CA CYS A 189 12.20 1.17 -4.61
C CYS A 189 13.24 1.31 -3.50
N PHE A 190 13.46 2.54 -3.03
CA PHE A 190 14.38 2.82 -1.95
C PHE A 190 13.94 2.26 -0.63
N TYR A 191 12.70 2.48 -0.26
CA TYR A 191 12.20 1.97 0.99
C TYR A 191 12.27 0.43 1.03
N TYR A 192 11.89 -0.24 -0.06
CA TYR A 192 12.02 -1.71 -0.11
C TYR A 192 13.48 -2.17 -0.02
N ALA A 193 14.42 -1.39 -0.50
CA ALA A 193 15.84 -1.68 -0.33
C ALA A 193 16.33 -1.44 1.12
N GLU A 194 15.72 -0.50 1.87
CA GLU A 194 16.04 -0.26 3.28
C GLU A 194 15.33 -1.22 4.27
N ASP A 195 14.29 -1.90 3.84
CA ASP A 195 13.58 -2.83 4.72
C ASP A 195 14.49 -4.02 5.09
N ARG A 196 15.15 -3.91 6.23
CA ARG A 196 16.09 -4.89 6.79
C ARG A 196 15.47 -6.28 7.04
N ARG A 197 14.15 -6.40 6.90
CA ARG A 197 13.43 -7.69 6.96
C ARG A 197 13.52 -8.47 5.65
N GLN A 198 13.90 -7.80 4.57
CA GLN A 198 14.19 -8.47 3.31
C GLN A 198 15.61 -9.03 3.37
N LEU A 199 15.74 -10.32 3.02
CA LEU A 199 17.02 -11.03 2.93
C LEU A 199 17.92 -10.54 1.78
N VAL A 200 17.57 -9.39 1.18
CA VAL A 200 18.28 -8.82 0.05
C VAL A 200 19.11 -7.64 0.54
N ASP A 201 20.41 -7.79 0.45
CA ASP A 201 21.35 -6.69 0.64
C ASP A 201 21.04 -5.55 -0.34
N TYR A 202 21.30 -4.32 0.07
CA TYR A 202 21.25 -3.17 -0.81
C TYR A 202 21.98 -3.41 -2.11
N PRO A 203 21.39 -3.11 -3.26
CA PRO A 203 22.12 -3.15 -4.50
C PRO A 203 23.27 -2.14 -4.41
N LYS A 204 24.48 -2.61 -4.59
CA LYS A 204 25.66 -1.72 -4.62
C LYS A 204 25.69 -0.82 -5.84
N ILE A 205 24.97 -1.20 -6.88
CA ILE A 205 24.88 -0.51 -8.18
C ILE A 205 23.42 -0.56 -8.64
N LEU A 206 22.87 0.59 -9.03
CA LEU A 206 21.59 0.70 -9.72
C LEU A 206 21.81 1.14 -11.15
N LEU A 207 21.11 0.47 -12.06
CA LEU A 207 21.10 0.77 -13.47
C LEU A 207 19.75 1.34 -13.86
N PHE A 208 19.72 2.54 -14.41
CA PHE A 208 18.52 3.21 -14.89
C PHE A 208 18.60 3.42 -16.39
N ASP A 209 17.60 2.95 -17.10
CA ASP A 209 17.54 3.06 -18.54
C ASP A 209 16.45 4.06 -18.94
N GLU A 210 16.87 5.20 -19.49
CA GLU A 210 16.02 6.28 -20.02
C GLU A 210 14.88 6.75 -19.09
N ILE A 211 15.04 6.67 -17.77
CA ILE A 211 13.99 7.06 -16.81
C ILE A 211 13.68 8.57 -16.84
N ASP A 212 14.53 9.35 -17.42
CA ASP A 212 14.43 10.80 -17.58
C ASP A 212 13.69 11.22 -18.86
N ALA A 213 13.46 10.28 -19.79
CA ALA A 213 12.84 10.57 -21.08
C ALA A 213 11.50 11.33 -20.99
N PRO A 214 10.57 11.01 -20.07
CA PRO A 214 9.31 11.74 -19.92
C PRO A 214 9.40 12.99 -19.04
N LEU A 215 10.59 13.35 -18.55
CA LEU A 215 10.74 14.42 -17.57
C LEU A 215 10.92 15.80 -18.22
N HIS A 216 10.26 16.80 -17.64
CA HIS A 216 10.61 18.20 -17.90
C HIS A 216 11.99 18.53 -17.30
N PRO A 217 12.80 19.44 -17.88
CA PRO A 217 14.15 19.77 -17.36
C PRO A 217 14.22 20.08 -15.87
N SER A 218 13.21 20.75 -15.31
CA SER A 218 13.17 21.00 -13.86
C SER A 218 13.03 19.72 -13.04
N MET A 219 12.28 18.75 -13.52
CA MET A 219 12.12 17.45 -12.87
C MET A 219 13.37 16.57 -13.06
N THR A 220 14.04 16.68 -14.20
CA THR A 220 15.34 16.04 -14.41
C THR A 220 16.35 16.52 -13.38
N GLN A 221 16.36 17.83 -13.08
CA GLN A 221 17.22 18.38 -12.04
C GLN A 221 16.89 17.80 -10.66
N SER A 222 15.61 17.72 -10.32
CA SER A 222 15.14 17.11 -9.06
C SER A 222 15.51 15.64 -8.97
N LEU A 223 15.37 14.88 -10.07
CA LEU A 223 15.78 13.49 -10.16
C LEU A 223 17.28 13.33 -9.90
N LEU A 224 18.13 14.08 -10.61
CA LEU A 224 19.58 14.03 -10.45
C LEU A 224 20.00 14.41 -9.02
N ARG A 225 19.36 15.42 -8.42
CA ARG A 225 19.59 15.79 -7.03
C ARG A 225 19.22 14.63 -6.09
N THR A 226 18.06 14.01 -6.25
CA THR A 226 17.63 12.86 -5.43
C THR A 226 18.61 11.70 -5.55
N ILE A 227 19.05 11.39 -6.75
CA ILE A 227 20.11 10.39 -6.99
C ILE A 227 21.39 10.75 -6.23
N GLN A 228 21.84 11.98 -6.34
CA GLN A 228 23.09 12.43 -5.72
C GLN A 228 22.99 12.43 -4.19
N GLU A 229 21.97 13.07 -3.63
CA GLU A 229 21.86 13.31 -2.19
C GLU A 229 21.46 12.03 -1.44
N ILE A 230 20.50 11.27 -1.96
CA ILE A 230 19.96 10.10 -1.26
C ILE A 230 20.74 8.84 -1.63
N LEU A 231 20.83 8.49 -2.92
CA LEU A 231 21.45 7.23 -3.32
C LEU A 231 22.94 7.20 -3.07
N ILE A 232 23.63 8.21 -3.59
CA ILE A 232 25.08 8.21 -3.60
C ILE A 232 25.60 8.64 -2.22
N ASN A 233 25.14 9.79 -1.70
CA ASN A 233 25.72 10.36 -0.49
C ASN A 233 25.24 9.69 0.79
N GLN A 234 23.96 9.37 0.92
CA GLN A 234 23.42 8.76 2.14
C GLN A 234 23.58 7.23 2.16
N HIS A 235 23.31 6.57 1.03
CA HIS A 235 23.28 5.10 0.96
C HIS A 235 24.49 4.48 0.28
N ASN A 236 25.44 5.28 -0.24
CA ASN A 236 26.64 4.82 -0.94
C ASN A 236 26.36 3.84 -2.10
N ILE A 237 25.25 4.07 -2.81
CA ILE A 237 24.83 3.29 -3.97
C ILE A 237 25.42 3.93 -5.21
N LYS A 238 26.10 3.17 -6.05
CA LYS A 238 26.55 3.62 -7.36
C LYS A 238 25.39 3.61 -8.34
N VAL A 239 25.24 4.68 -9.13
CA VAL A 239 24.16 4.80 -10.11
C VAL A 239 24.76 4.94 -11.50
N ILE A 240 24.26 4.16 -12.43
CA ILE A 240 24.50 4.29 -13.86
C ILE A 240 23.17 4.63 -14.52
N LEU A 241 23.10 5.77 -15.20
CA LEU A 241 21.93 6.23 -15.93
C LEU A 241 22.27 6.31 -17.41
N THR A 242 21.51 5.59 -18.26
CA THR A 242 21.54 5.79 -19.69
C THR A 242 20.51 6.85 -20.08
N THR A 243 20.84 7.71 -21.00
CA THR A 243 19.95 8.80 -21.42
C THR A 243 20.23 9.25 -22.86
N HIS A 244 19.18 9.65 -23.54
CA HIS A 244 19.23 10.43 -24.79
C HIS A 244 18.78 11.87 -24.57
N SER A 245 18.48 12.28 -23.34
CA SER A 245 17.98 13.61 -23.00
C SER A 245 19.12 14.64 -22.94
N PRO A 246 19.11 15.68 -23.80
CA PRO A 246 20.09 16.76 -23.71
C PRO A 246 20.07 17.49 -22.37
N SER A 247 18.89 17.55 -21.74
CA SER A 247 18.70 18.19 -20.43
C SER A 247 19.47 17.46 -19.35
N THR A 248 19.41 16.14 -19.34
CA THR A 248 20.13 15.29 -18.39
C THR A 248 21.64 15.45 -18.55
N VAL A 249 22.10 15.42 -19.80
CA VAL A 249 23.53 15.62 -20.12
C VAL A 249 24.02 17.00 -19.68
N ALA A 250 23.20 18.05 -19.87
CA ALA A 250 23.55 19.42 -19.49
C ALA A 250 23.56 19.64 -17.97
N LEU A 251 22.73 18.90 -17.23
CA LEU A 251 22.58 19.04 -15.77
C LEU A 251 23.49 18.08 -14.98
N ALA A 252 23.98 17.01 -15.60
CA ALA A 252 24.87 16.06 -14.96
C ALA A 252 26.28 16.63 -14.77
N PRO A 253 27.01 16.24 -13.69
CA PRO A 253 28.39 16.63 -13.52
C PRO A 253 29.26 16.16 -14.70
N GLY A 254 30.05 17.04 -15.29
CA GLY A 254 30.87 16.71 -16.47
C GLY A 254 31.83 15.53 -16.27
N SER A 255 32.28 15.30 -15.02
CA SER A 255 33.13 14.15 -14.67
C SER A 255 32.41 12.82 -14.65
N SER A 256 31.08 12.82 -14.71
CA SER A 256 30.23 11.60 -14.68
C SER A 256 29.63 11.23 -16.04
N LEU A 257 30.01 11.97 -17.11
CA LEU A 257 29.47 11.75 -18.45
C LEU A 257 30.38 10.85 -19.25
N TYR A 258 29.78 9.82 -19.87
CA TYR A 258 30.43 8.88 -20.77
C TYR A 258 29.60 8.72 -22.04
N ALA A 259 30.25 8.85 -23.20
CA ALA A 259 29.59 8.57 -24.48
C ALA A 259 29.74 7.10 -24.84
N MET A 260 28.65 6.46 -25.24
CA MET A 260 28.66 5.12 -25.82
C MET A 260 28.59 5.23 -27.34
N TYR A 261 29.51 4.56 -28.04
CA TYR A 261 29.61 4.53 -29.50
C TYR A 261 29.23 3.14 -30.04
#